data_60d4eb5f38953f7a3c951ba8a3a5d445
#
_entry.id   60d4eb5f38953f7a3c951ba8a3a5d445
#
_cell.length_a   1.000
_cell.length_b   1.000
_cell.length_c   1.000
_cell.angle_alpha   90.00
_cell.angle_beta   90.00
_cell.angle_gamma   90.00
#
_symmetry.space_group_name_H-M   'P 1'
#
loop_
_entity.id
_entity.type
_entity.pdbx_description
1 polymer ?
#
loop_
_entity_poly.entity_id
_entity_poly.type
_entity_poly.pdbx_seq_one_letter_code
_entity_poly.pdbx_strand_id
1 'polypeptide(L)'
;YLHGSAVMGCFNPKKSDIDLILVVRDEVKDTVKRQFMDMVVELNKQAPEKGLELSIVREAVCKSFVYPTPFELHFSVAHLNWYQTNPEDYVAKMKGTDKDLAAHFTIIYHRGQVLYGKDIREVFAEVSREAYMDSIWCDIEGAAEDILESPMYIILNLCRVLGYKEEGLILSKKEGGEWMLGKLAEKAS
;
A
#
# COMPACT_ATOMS: atom_id res chain seq x y z
N TYR A 1 6.46 -0.63 9.81
CA TYR A 1 7.17 -0.10 8.64
C TYR A 1 6.29 0.92 7.96
N LEU A 2 6.83 2.11 7.74
CA LEU A 2 6.19 3.19 7.00
C LEU A 2 6.51 3.05 5.51
N HIS A 3 5.52 3.27 4.66
CA HIS A 3 5.70 3.24 3.21
C HIS A 3 4.88 4.32 2.49
N GLY A 4 4.53 4.10 1.22
CA GLY A 4 3.68 5.00 0.46
C GLY A 4 4.26 6.39 0.23
N SER A 5 3.40 7.38 0.13
CA SER A 5 3.76 8.76 -0.20
C SER A 5 4.70 9.42 0.82
N ALA A 6 4.63 8.99 2.09
CA ALA A 6 5.44 9.53 3.18
C ALA A 6 6.94 9.26 3.00
N VAL A 7 7.31 8.08 2.47
CA VAL A 7 8.71 7.71 2.22
C VAL A 7 9.19 8.04 0.82
N MET A 8 8.28 8.36 -0.09
CA MET A 8 8.58 8.71 -1.49
C MET A 8 8.69 10.22 -1.73
N GLY A 9 8.67 11.04 -0.66
CA GLY A 9 8.88 12.49 -0.76
C GLY A 9 7.74 13.25 -1.43
N CYS A 10 6.54 12.66 -1.51
CA CYS A 10 5.38 13.28 -2.14
C CYS A 10 4.13 13.34 -1.22
N PHE A 11 4.33 13.22 0.09
CA PHE A 11 3.27 13.30 1.08
C PHE A 11 2.57 14.65 1.06
N ASN A 12 1.25 14.64 0.98
CA ASN A 12 0.39 15.82 1.05
C ASN A 12 -0.67 15.62 2.14
N PRO A 13 -0.65 16.38 3.25
CA PRO A 13 -1.57 16.19 4.37
C PRO A 13 -3.07 16.23 4.02
N LYS A 14 -3.43 16.88 2.90
CA LYS A 14 -4.82 16.97 2.44
C LYS A 14 -5.23 15.86 1.46
N LYS A 15 -4.26 15.07 0.96
CA LYS A 15 -4.52 14.11 -0.13
C LYS A 15 -3.87 12.74 0.10
N SER A 16 -2.97 12.62 1.07
CA SER A 16 -2.27 11.38 1.39
C SER A 16 -2.79 10.80 2.70
N ASP A 17 -2.84 9.51 2.76
CA ASP A 17 -2.94 8.68 3.94
C ASP A 17 -1.54 8.42 4.55
N ILE A 18 -1.52 7.79 5.71
CA ILE A 18 -0.29 7.26 6.30
C ILE A 18 -0.33 5.74 6.15
N ASP A 19 0.56 5.24 5.32
CA ASP A 19 0.63 3.83 4.92
C ASP A 19 1.57 3.03 5.83
N LEU A 20 1.07 1.97 6.47
CA LEU A 20 1.81 1.17 7.44
C LEU A 20 1.69 -0.32 7.18
N ILE A 21 2.79 -1.06 7.27
CA ILE A 21 2.78 -2.50 7.43
C ILE A 21 3.28 -2.88 8.81
N LEU A 22 2.46 -3.64 9.54
CA LEU A 22 2.81 -4.25 10.82
C LEU A 22 3.13 -5.72 10.60
N VAL A 23 4.33 -6.13 11.01
CA VAL A 23 4.77 -7.51 10.87
C VAL A 23 4.71 -8.19 12.23
N VAL A 24 4.00 -9.31 12.28
CA VAL A 24 3.83 -10.15 13.47
C VAL A 24 4.44 -11.53 13.23
N ARG A 25 4.82 -12.23 14.31
CA ARG A 25 5.41 -13.59 14.18
C ARG A 25 4.38 -14.62 13.83
N ASP A 26 3.26 -14.60 14.55
CA ASP A 26 2.22 -15.63 14.53
C ASP A 26 0.85 -15.03 14.22
N GLU A 27 -0.14 -15.88 14.03
CA GLU A 27 -1.54 -15.49 13.86
C GLU A 27 -2.02 -14.64 15.05
N VAL A 28 -2.73 -13.56 14.75
CA VAL A 28 -3.26 -12.64 15.76
C VAL A 28 -4.67 -13.05 16.14
N LYS A 29 -4.89 -13.31 17.44
CA LYS A 29 -6.23 -13.63 17.97
C LYS A 29 -7.20 -12.46 17.78
N ASP A 30 -8.46 -12.74 17.50
CA ASP A 30 -9.49 -11.71 17.26
C ASP A 30 -9.65 -10.74 18.45
N THR A 31 -9.48 -11.22 19.69
CA THR A 31 -9.47 -10.35 20.88
C THR A 31 -8.35 -9.32 20.85
N VAL A 32 -7.16 -9.69 20.35
CA VAL A 32 -6.02 -8.79 20.20
C VAL A 32 -6.24 -7.83 19.03
N LYS A 33 -6.75 -8.35 17.90
CA LYS A 33 -7.14 -7.53 16.74
C LYS A 33 -8.16 -6.47 17.16
N ARG A 34 -9.13 -6.83 18.00
CA ARG A 34 -10.14 -5.91 18.51
C ARG A 34 -9.53 -4.77 19.32
N GLN A 35 -8.70 -5.10 20.31
CA GLN A 35 -8.01 -4.09 21.13
C GLN A 35 -7.11 -3.18 20.28
N PHE A 36 -6.40 -3.76 19.32
CA PHE A 36 -5.56 -3.02 18.38
C PHE A 36 -6.40 -2.06 17.54
N MET A 37 -7.52 -2.52 17.01
CA MET A 37 -8.42 -1.70 16.18
C MET A 37 -9.06 -0.55 16.96
N ASP A 38 -9.45 -0.76 18.23
CA ASP A 38 -9.94 0.32 19.09
C ASP A 38 -8.89 1.44 19.21
N MET A 39 -7.62 1.08 19.37
CA MET A 39 -6.50 2.04 19.40
C MET A 39 -6.31 2.71 18.01
N VAL A 40 -6.35 1.95 16.91
CA VAL A 40 -6.19 2.49 15.55
C VAL A 40 -7.28 3.52 15.23
N VAL A 41 -8.52 3.22 15.56
CA VAL A 41 -9.66 4.14 15.34
C VAL A 41 -9.49 5.44 16.14
N GLU A 42 -8.98 5.35 17.36
CA GLU A 42 -8.70 6.55 18.18
C GLU A 42 -7.55 7.37 17.58
N LEU A 43 -6.45 6.73 17.19
CA LEU A 43 -5.32 7.38 16.53
C LEU A 43 -5.71 8.01 15.19
N ASN A 44 -6.59 7.35 14.44
CA ASN A 44 -7.06 7.85 13.14
C ASN A 44 -7.74 9.21 13.23
N LYS A 45 -8.30 9.58 14.39
CA LYS A 45 -8.87 10.93 14.61
C LYS A 45 -7.83 12.05 14.58
N GLN A 46 -6.56 11.71 14.79
CA GLN A 46 -5.41 12.65 14.76
C GLN A 46 -4.61 12.54 13.46
N ALA A 47 -4.98 11.61 12.59
CA ALA A 47 -4.32 11.41 11.31
C ALA A 47 -4.69 12.52 10.30
N PRO A 48 -3.97 12.63 9.18
CA PRO A 48 -4.38 13.45 8.03
C PRO A 48 -5.79 13.14 7.55
N GLU A 49 -6.35 13.98 6.70
CA GLU A 49 -7.74 13.86 6.22
C GLU A 49 -8.07 12.48 5.60
N LYS A 50 -7.11 11.86 4.91
CA LYS A 50 -7.25 10.52 4.33
C LYS A 50 -7.09 9.40 5.36
N GLY A 51 -6.58 9.70 6.56
CA GLY A 51 -6.45 8.79 7.67
C GLY A 51 -5.23 7.89 7.61
N LEU A 52 -5.36 6.76 8.32
CA LEU A 52 -4.39 5.68 8.34
C LEU A 52 -4.84 4.59 7.35
N GLU A 53 -3.86 4.01 6.67
CA GLU A 53 -4.01 2.73 5.98
C GLU A 53 -2.98 1.76 6.53
N LEU A 54 -3.41 0.59 6.99
CA LEU A 54 -2.49 -0.39 7.56
C LEU A 54 -2.92 -1.82 7.28
N SER A 55 -1.90 -2.68 7.14
CA SER A 55 -2.11 -4.13 7.10
C SER A 55 -1.21 -4.83 8.11
N ILE A 56 -1.75 -5.85 8.77
CA ILE A 56 -0.99 -6.76 9.61
C ILE A 56 -0.68 -8.02 8.79
N VAL A 57 0.60 -8.35 8.68
CA VAL A 57 1.09 -9.51 7.94
C VAL A 57 2.02 -10.37 8.80
N ARG A 58 2.15 -11.66 8.50
CA ARG A 58 3.07 -12.54 9.23
C ARG A 58 4.49 -12.45 8.68
N GLU A 59 5.49 -12.48 9.56
CA GLU A 59 6.92 -12.45 9.19
C GLU A 59 7.28 -13.56 8.18
N ALA A 60 6.64 -14.73 8.28
CA ALA A 60 6.86 -15.82 7.35
C ALA A 60 6.57 -15.47 5.90
N VAL A 61 5.49 -14.69 5.62
CA VAL A 61 5.15 -14.28 4.25
C VAL A 61 5.97 -13.09 3.77
N CYS A 62 6.58 -12.34 4.68
CA CYS A 62 7.54 -11.29 4.32
C CYS A 62 8.89 -11.90 3.90
N LYS A 63 9.36 -12.92 4.63
CA LYS A 63 10.64 -13.61 4.37
C LYS A 63 10.60 -14.55 3.16
N SER A 64 9.47 -15.23 2.99
CA SER A 64 9.20 -16.08 1.83
C SER A 64 7.99 -15.51 1.13
N PHE A 65 8.23 -14.48 0.30
CA PHE A 65 7.16 -13.74 -0.35
C PHE A 65 6.16 -14.67 -1.05
N VAL A 66 4.89 -14.45 -0.76
CA VAL A 66 3.75 -15.21 -1.32
C VAL A 66 2.83 -14.24 -2.04
N TYR A 67 2.35 -14.62 -3.22
CA TYR A 67 1.47 -13.78 -4.04
C TYR A 67 0.21 -14.55 -4.49
N PRO A 68 -1.00 -14.01 -4.37
CA PRO A 68 -1.35 -12.80 -3.58
C PRO A 68 -1.00 -12.94 -2.10
N THR A 69 -0.62 -11.83 -1.47
CA THR A 69 -0.03 -11.85 -0.12
C THR A 69 -1.08 -11.99 0.96
N PRO A 70 -0.98 -13.01 1.86
CA PRO A 70 -1.90 -13.14 2.98
C PRO A 70 -1.74 -12.03 4.01
N PHE A 71 -2.85 -11.55 4.56
CA PHE A 71 -2.88 -10.60 5.67
C PHE A 71 -3.80 -11.07 6.80
N GLU A 72 -3.47 -10.67 8.03
CA GLU A 72 -4.21 -10.99 9.25
C GLU A 72 -5.31 -9.98 9.57
N LEU A 73 -5.09 -8.73 9.18
CA LEU A 73 -6.00 -7.61 9.36
C LEU A 73 -5.61 -6.50 8.38
N HIS A 74 -6.60 -5.80 7.85
CA HIS A 74 -6.40 -4.56 7.11
C HIS A 74 -7.33 -3.48 7.66
N PHE A 75 -6.90 -2.23 7.61
CA PHE A 75 -7.70 -1.06 7.94
C PHE A 75 -7.40 0.07 6.97
N SER A 76 -8.45 0.72 6.51
CA SER A 76 -8.44 2.04 5.90
C SER A 76 -9.71 2.79 6.31
N VAL A 77 -9.78 4.09 6.06
CA VAL A 77 -10.96 4.90 6.37
C VAL A 77 -12.23 4.37 5.69
N ALA A 78 -12.11 3.73 4.53
CA ALA A 78 -13.24 3.09 3.85
C ALA A 78 -13.92 2.00 4.70
N HIS A 79 -13.17 1.35 5.60
CA HIS A 79 -13.66 0.28 6.47
C HIS A 79 -14.11 0.77 7.85
N LEU A 80 -13.91 2.05 8.17
CA LEU A 80 -14.17 2.61 9.50
C LEU A 80 -15.63 2.38 9.95
N ASN A 81 -16.59 2.63 9.06
CA ASN A 81 -17.99 2.44 9.37
C ASN A 81 -18.35 0.97 9.67
N TRP A 82 -17.76 0.02 8.93
CA TRP A 82 -17.95 -1.41 9.22
C TRP A 82 -17.44 -1.77 10.61
N TYR A 83 -16.19 -1.35 10.92
CA TYR A 83 -15.64 -1.60 12.24
C TYR A 83 -16.47 -0.98 13.37
N GLN A 84 -16.92 0.26 13.23
CA GLN A 84 -17.73 0.96 14.24
C GLN A 84 -19.10 0.32 14.44
N THR A 85 -19.69 -0.23 13.39
CA THR A 85 -21.03 -0.83 13.43
C THR A 85 -21.02 -2.27 13.95
N ASN A 86 -20.02 -3.06 13.52
CA ASN A 86 -19.91 -4.47 13.90
C ASN A 86 -18.44 -4.90 14.01
N PRO A 87 -17.77 -4.51 15.10
CA PRO A 87 -16.34 -4.76 15.28
C PRO A 87 -15.95 -6.23 15.38
N GLU A 88 -16.82 -7.09 15.94
CA GLU A 88 -16.57 -8.53 16.04
C GLU A 88 -16.60 -9.19 14.65
N ASP A 89 -17.56 -8.83 13.83
CA ASP A 89 -17.65 -9.28 12.44
C ASP A 89 -16.45 -8.80 11.61
N TYR A 90 -16.03 -7.54 11.84
CA TYR A 90 -14.86 -6.97 11.17
C TYR A 90 -13.59 -7.77 11.44
N VAL A 91 -13.21 -7.98 12.71
CA VAL A 91 -11.95 -8.67 13.05
C VAL A 91 -11.96 -10.14 12.64
N ALA A 92 -13.14 -10.78 12.61
CA ALA A 92 -13.29 -12.16 12.17
C ALA A 92 -13.15 -12.32 10.65
N LYS A 93 -13.65 -11.35 9.86
CA LYS A 93 -13.72 -11.42 8.40
C LYS A 93 -12.64 -10.64 7.66
N MET A 94 -12.06 -9.58 8.28
CA MET A 94 -11.03 -8.75 7.65
C MET A 94 -9.68 -9.45 7.66
N LYS A 95 -9.61 -10.57 6.96
CA LYS A 95 -8.40 -11.35 6.68
C LYS A 95 -8.55 -12.03 5.32
N GLY A 96 -7.44 -12.27 4.66
CA GLY A 96 -7.48 -12.86 3.31
C GLY A 96 -6.15 -12.74 2.61
N THR A 97 -6.21 -12.57 1.30
CA THR A 97 -5.05 -12.28 0.46
C THR A 97 -5.29 -10.98 -0.32
N ASP A 98 -4.22 -10.23 -0.54
CA ASP A 98 -4.26 -8.97 -1.25
C ASP A 98 -3.11 -8.89 -2.26
N LYS A 99 -3.44 -8.54 -3.50
CA LYS A 99 -2.47 -8.31 -4.57
C LYS A 99 -1.66 -7.03 -4.35
N ASP A 100 -2.27 -6.00 -3.77
CA ASP A 100 -1.64 -4.69 -3.59
C ASP A 100 -0.49 -4.71 -2.59
N LEU A 101 -0.48 -5.67 -1.67
CA LEU A 101 0.64 -5.89 -0.76
C LEU A 101 1.98 -6.17 -1.47
N ALA A 102 1.98 -6.66 -2.71
CA ALA A 102 3.21 -6.78 -3.49
C ALA A 102 3.82 -5.41 -3.83
N ALA A 103 2.99 -4.42 -4.18
CA ALA A 103 3.44 -3.05 -4.39
C ALA A 103 3.91 -2.43 -3.06
N HIS A 104 3.18 -2.61 -1.97
CA HIS A 104 3.55 -2.12 -0.64
C HIS A 104 4.91 -2.68 -0.18
N PHE A 105 5.11 -4.01 -0.29
CA PHE A 105 6.39 -4.65 0.07
C PHE A 105 7.55 -4.16 -0.80
N THR A 106 7.31 -3.96 -2.10
CA THR A 106 8.32 -3.42 -3.00
C THR A 106 8.75 -2.01 -2.58
N ILE A 107 7.78 -1.14 -2.24
CA ILE A 107 8.10 0.22 -1.76
C ILE A 107 8.82 0.16 -0.42
N ILE A 108 8.40 -0.70 0.52
CA ILE A 108 9.10 -0.89 1.80
C ILE A 108 10.54 -1.33 1.53
N TYR A 109 10.73 -2.35 0.68
CA TYR A 109 12.05 -2.93 0.40
C TYR A 109 13.03 -1.91 -0.17
N HIS A 110 12.58 -0.99 -1.01
CA HIS A 110 13.45 0.00 -1.67
C HIS A 110 13.52 1.35 -0.98
N ARG A 111 12.45 1.81 -0.33
CA ARG A 111 12.31 3.17 0.19
C ARG A 111 11.66 3.26 1.57
N GLY A 112 11.23 2.12 2.15
CA GLY A 112 10.52 2.10 3.43
C GLY A 112 11.35 2.64 4.59
N GLN A 113 10.66 3.01 5.66
CA GLN A 113 11.26 3.43 6.92
C GLN A 113 10.84 2.50 8.05
N VAL A 114 11.83 2.03 8.82
CA VAL A 114 11.57 1.27 10.05
C VAL A 114 11.14 2.25 11.14
N LEU A 115 9.91 2.08 11.64
CA LEU A 115 9.44 2.82 12.81
C LEU A 115 9.74 2.06 14.11
N TYR A 116 9.67 0.72 14.03
CA TYR A 116 9.95 -0.16 15.16
C TYR A 116 10.35 -1.56 14.67
N GLY A 117 11.28 -2.20 15.36
CA GLY A 117 11.66 -3.59 15.14
C GLY A 117 12.93 -3.76 14.32
N LYS A 118 12.97 -4.84 13.53
CA LYS A 118 14.14 -5.26 12.74
C LYS A 118 14.31 -4.41 11.49
N ASP A 119 15.52 -4.45 10.92
CA ASP A 119 15.79 -3.84 9.62
C ASP A 119 14.95 -4.47 8.50
N ILE A 120 14.63 -3.66 7.49
CA ILE A 120 13.79 -4.07 6.36
C ILE A 120 14.35 -5.33 5.68
N ARG A 121 15.67 -5.36 5.44
CA ARG A 121 16.34 -6.47 4.75
C ARG A 121 16.37 -7.77 5.58
N GLU A 122 16.18 -7.69 6.88
CA GLU A 122 16.06 -8.87 7.74
C GLU A 122 14.66 -9.49 7.70
N VAL A 123 13.66 -8.70 7.33
CA VAL A 123 12.24 -9.08 7.39
C VAL A 123 11.63 -9.32 6.02
N PHE A 124 11.91 -8.46 5.06
CA PHE A 124 11.30 -8.52 3.73
C PHE A 124 12.25 -9.11 2.70
N ALA A 125 11.79 -10.13 1.98
CA ALA A 125 12.40 -10.56 0.74
C ALA A 125 12.03 -9.61 -0.40
N GLU A 126 12.83 -9.62 -1.46
CA GLU A 126 12.52 -8.90 -2.68
C GLU A 126 11.29 -9.51 -3.38
N VAL A 127 10.37 -8.68 -3.81
CA VAL A 127 9.18 -9.08 -4.56
C VAL A 127 9.56 -9.34 -6.01
N SER A 128 9.03 -10.41 -6.60
CA SER A 128 9.31 -10.69 -8.01
C SER A 128 8.76 -9.61 -8.94
N ARG A 129 9.42 -9.44 -10.09
CA ARG A 129 9.01 -8.48 -11.12
C ARG A 129 7.56 -8.71 -11.57
N GLU A 130 7.17 -9.97 -11.71
CA GLU A 130 5.85 -10.38 -12.16
C GLU A 130 4.78 -10.00 -11.13
N ALA A 131 5.02 -10.29 -9.85
CA ALA A 131 4.07 -9.98 -8.78
C ALA A 131 3.91 -8.47 -8.60
N TYR A 132 5.00 -7.70 -8.64
CA TYR A 132 4.91 -6.24 -8.57
C TYR A 132 4.19 -5.65 -9.78
N MET A 133 4.48 -6.15 -10.99
CA MET A 133 3.79 -5.69 -12.20
C MET A 133 2.29 -5.99 -12.15
N ASP A 134 1.88 -7.20 -11.74
CA ASP A 134 0.46 -7.55 -11.62
C ASP A 134 -0.24 -6.68 -10.56
N SER A 135 0.44 -6.41 -9.43
CA SER A 135 -0.07 -5.53 -8.38
C SER A 135 -0.36 -4.12 -8.89
N ILE A 136 0.63 -3.45 -9.50
CA ILE A 136 0.43 -2.08 -10.01
C ILE A 136 -0.47 -2.02 -11.25
N TRP A 137 -0.63 -3.13 -11.98
CA TRP A 137 -1.57 -3.25 -13.09
C TRP A 137 -3.01 -3.22 -12.60
N CYS A 138 -3.31 -3.83 -11.45
CA CYS A 138 -4.65 -3.82 -10.86
C CYS A 138 -5.17 -2.38 -10.62
N ASP A 139 -4.29 -1.42 -10.33
CA ASP A 139 -4.65 0.00 -10.17
C ASP A 139 -5.22 0.66 -11.44
N ILE A 140 -4.98 0.04 -12.61
CA ILE A 140 -5.38 0.58 -13.92
C ILE A 140 -6.26 -0.37 -14.73
N GLU A 141 -6.66 -1.50 -14.16
CA GLU A 141 -7.43 -2.53 -14.87
C GLU A 141 -8.77 -1.98 -15.41
N GLY A 142 -9.42 -1.07 -14.66
CA GLY A 142 -10.62 -0.35 -15.06
C GLY A 142 -10.40 1.03 -15.68
N ALA A 143 -9.18 1.34 -16.16
CA ALA A 143 -8.81 2.71 -16.54
C ALA A 143 -9.69 3.34 -17.62
N ALA A 144 -10.21 2.56 -18.57
CA ALA A 144 -11.05 3.06 -19.65
C ALA A 144 -12.40 3.60 -19.15
N GLU A 145 -12.96 2.97 -18.12
CA GLU A 145 -14.23 3.34 -17.49
C GLU A 145 -14.00 4.45 -16.44
N ASP A 146 -12.96 4.34 -15.64
CA ASP A 146 -12.71 5.17 -14.47
C ASP A 146 -12.03 6.51 -14.78
N ILE A 147 -11.42 6.65 -15.96
CA ILE A 147 -10.64 7.85 -16.32
C ILE A 147 -11.47 9.14 -16.30
N LEU A 148 -12.77 9.05 -16.58
CA LEU A 148 -13.65 10.21 -16.56
C LEU A 148 -13.99 10.68 -15.14
N GLU A 149 -14.04 9.75 -14.18
CA GLU A 149 -14.35 10.03 -12.78
C GLU A 149 -13.11 10.41 -11.97
N SER A 150 -11.99 9.74 -12.24
CA SER A 150 -10.75 9.91 -11.50
C SER A 150 -9.52 10.09 -12.41
N PRO A 151 -9.51 11.09 -13.31
CA PRO A 151 -8.49 11.21 -14.36
C PRO A 151 -7.07 11.31 -13.82
N MET A 152 -6.85 12.08 -12.75
CA MET A 152 -5.53 12.25 -12.17
C MET A 152 -5.00 10.94 -11.57
N TYR A 153 -5.84 10.18 -10.87
CA TYR A 153 -5.47 8.90 -10.29
C TYR A 153 -5.05 7.91 -11.39
N ILE A 154 -5.89 7.75 -12.40
CA ILE A 154 -5.66 6.82 -13.52
C ILE A 154 -4.41 7.19 -14.31
N ILE A 155 -4.27 8.47 -14.73
CA ILE A 155 -3.13 8.91 -15.53
C ILE A 155 -1.81 8.71 -14.78
N LEU A 156 -1.75 9.06 -13.49
CA LEU A 156 -0.52 8.92 -12.71
C LEU A 156 -0.17 7.45 -12.45
N ASN A 157 -1.15 6.56 -12.26
CA ASN A 157 -0.90 5.12 -12.16
C ASN A 157 -0.46 4.52 -13.51
N LEU A 158 -1.06 4.93 -14.63
CA LEU A 158 -0.58 4.56 -15.97
C LEU A 158 0.90 4.95 -16.17
N CYS A 159 1.29 6.15 -15.75
CA CYS A 159 2.68 6.60 -15.83
C CYS A 159 3.60 5.70 -14.97
N ARG A 160 3.19 5.31 -13.76
CA ARG A 160 3.94 4.35 -12.91
C ARG A 160 4.14 3.02 -13.61
N VAL A 161 3.06 2.44 -14.13
CA VAL A 161 3.09 1.15 -14.82
C VAL A 161 4.01 1.20 -16.03
N LEU A 162 3.93 2.26 -16.84
CA LEU A 162 4.81 2.46 -18.00
C LEU A 162 6.28 2.63 -17.58
N GLY A 163 6.57 3.44 -16.59
CA GLY A 163 7.94 3.63 -16.08
C GLY A 163 8.57 2.32 -15.58
N TYR A 164 7.78 1.49 -14.89
CA TYR A 164 8.25 0.17 -14.48
C TYR A 164 8.41 -0.79 -15.66
N LYS A 165 7.45 -0.83 -16.58
CA LYS A 165 7.48 -1.71 -17.75
C LYS A 165 8.67 -1.42 -18.66
N GLU A 166 8.94 -0.15 -18.94
CA GLU A 166 9.97 0.27 -19.88
C GLU A 166 11.39 0.29 -19.26
N GLU A 167 11.51 0.76 -18.02
CA GLU A 167 12.81 1.04 -17.41
C GLU A 167 13.02 0.37 -16.03
N GLY A 168 12.05 -0.38 -15.52
CA GLY A 168 12.14 -1.03 -14.20
C GLY A 168 12.09 -0.05 -13.02
N LEU A 169 11.57 1.16 -13.23
CA LEU A 169 11.55 2.22 -12.23
C LEU A 169 10.43 2.02 -11.20
N ILE A 170 10.77 2.04 -9.93
CA ILE A 170 9.80 2.01 -8.83
C ILE A 170 9.50 3.45 -8.44
N LEU A 171 8.37 3.97 -8.94
CA LEU A 171 7.98 5.37 -8.87
C LEU A 171 6.75 5.57 -8.00
N SER A 172 6.68 6.72 -7.31
CA SER A 172 5.42 7.25 -6.80
C SER A 172 4.54 7.74 -7.96
N LYS A 173 3.26 7.99 -7.69
CA LYS A 173 2.35 8.60 -8.68
C LYS A 173 2.90 9.93 -9.21
N LYS A 174 3.50 10.76 -8.32
CA LYS A 174 4.14 12.03 -8.72
C LYS A 174 5.36 11.79 -9.62
N GLU A 175 6.31 10.95 -9.20
CA GLU A 175 7.50 10.63 -9.98
C GLU A 175 7.14 10.01 -11.34
N GLY A 176 6.10 9.16 -11.40
CA GLY A 176 5.59 8.60 -12.66
C GLY A 176 5.11 9.68 -13.62
N GLY A 177 4.35 10.65 -13.12
CA GLY A 177 3.91 11.81 -13.93
C GLY A 177 5.09 12.66 -14.42
N GLU A 178 6.07 12.94 -13.56
CA GLU A 178 7.29 13.69 -13.92
C GLU A 178 8.12 12.94 -14.96
N TRP A 179 8.31 11.62 -14.80
CA TRP A 179 9.00 10.77 -15.78
C TRP A 179 8.31 10.84 -17.16
N MET A 180 6.99 10.72 -17.20
CA MET A 180 6.24 10.76 -18.46
C MET A 180 6.34 12.14 -19.14
N LEU A 181 6.30 13.23 -18.39
CA LEU A 181 6.49 14.59 -18.94
C LEU A 181 7.88 14.73 -19.60
N GLY A 182 8.92 14.16 -18.98
CA GLY A 182 10.27 14.10 -19.57
C GLY A 182 10.28 13.34 -20.91
N LYS A 183 9.65 12.15 -20.96
CA LYS A 183 9.54 11.35 -22.19
C LYS A 183 8.79 12.05 -23.32
N LEU A 184 7.73 12.78 -22.98
CA LEU A 184 6.98 13.55 -23.99
C LEU A 184 7.78 14.73 -24.53
N ALA A 185 8.56 15.41 -23.69
CA ALA A 185 9.45 16.49 -24.13
C ALA A 185 10.55 16.00 -25.07
N GLU A 186 11.16 14.84 -24.78
CA GLU A 186 12.16 14.20 -25.66
C GLU A 186 11.61 13.83 -27.04
N LYS A 187 10.34 13.40 -27.12
CA LYS A 187 9.68 13.05 -28.40
C LYS A 187 9.23 14.26 -29.23
N ALA A 188 9.09 15.42 -28.60
CA ALA A 188 8.66 16.66 -29.25
C ALA A 188 9.81 17.51 -29.77
N SER A 189 11.05 17.20 -29.41
CA SER A 189 12.29 17.83 -29.87
C SER A 189 12.91 17.08 -31.04
#